data_0559aba2ec8e4ec57257dc820983eb98
#
_entry.id   0559aba2ec8e4ec57257dc820983eb98
#
_cell.length_a   1.000
_cell.length_b   1.000
_cell.length_c   1.000
_cell.angle_alpha   90.00
_cell.angle_beta   90.00
_cell.angle_gamma   90.00
#
_symmetry.space_group_name_H-M   'P 1'
#
loop_
_entity.id
_entity.type
_entity.pdbx_description
1 polymer ?
#
loop_
_entity_poly.entity_id
_entity_poly.type
_entity_poly.pdbx_seq_one_letter_code
_entity_poly.pdbx_strand_id
1 'polypeptide(L)'
;MATSESLFGNNFTEESHEAQENVEPFEDKEVDIGKTLITYRVLVSRREAGAIIGRNGDNITRIRNDNNVKAGVSKVVEGCIDRILIVTGMVDNVPNALVSIAKSVAEANAETVRQANEKGTDPTSLITYEYFPLKPLTQRPGPNDPEYAETLFLRLLIPNVQMGTLIGKGGSRIKGIQESCDVKMVASKGYLENSTERLVELLGREENVRKALAEISRCLLCDFQGAVTATFYTPSTSMPSYRRRRENRTTGKELIRKISFPNEYIGALIGRRGSRIQEVRRSSNCAIAIESDSRDGSEEGGVREVTLIGTMPNIDQAVEMLTDFYEREKNRRESEREE
;
A
#
# COMPACT_ATOMS: atom_id res chain seq x y z
N MET A 1 36.36 65.20 56.02
CA MET A 1 35.33 64.25 56.31
C MET A 1 35.38 63.25 55.15
N ALA A 2 36.09 62.21 55.32
CA ALA A 2 35.62 60.88 55.66
C ALA A 2 34.82 60.30 54.47
N THR A 3 35.12 59.24 53.89
CA THR A 3 35.64 57.84 54.05
C THR A 3 35.18 57.14 52.81
N SER A 4 35.64 56.14 52.25
CA SER A 4 36.44 54.91 52.49
C SER A 4 36.56 54.17 51.17
N GLU A 5 37.71 53.78 50.83
CA GLU A 5 38.18 52.39 50.73
C GLU A 5 37.30 51.35 50.08
N SER A 6 37.78 50.74 48.99
CA SER A 6 38.27 49.35 48.92
C SER A 6 38.75 49.04 47.51
N LEU A 7 39.98 48.79 47.33
CA LEU A 7 40.70 47.55 47.27
C LEU A 7 39.95 46.41 46.49
N PHE A 8 40.32 46.20 45.21
CA PHE A 8 40.85 44.93 44.69
C PHE A 8 41.25 45.16 43.24
N GLY A 9 42.51 45.22 43.00
CA GLY A 9 43.06 45.11 41.68
C GLY A 9 43.06 43.65 41.26
N ASN A 10 42.72 43.41 40.03
CA ASN A 10 43.19 42.26 39.29
C ASN A 10 43.36 42.67 37.83
N ASN A 11 44.61 42.84 37.49
CA ASN A 11 45.05 42.83 36.09
C ASN A 11 44.78 41.45 35.47
N PHE A 12 43.85 41.41 34.52
CA PHE A 12 43.84 40.33 33.53
C PHE A 12 44.11 40.97 32.18
N THR A 13 45.30 40.74 31.68
CA THR A 13 45.67 40.95 30.30
C THR A 13 44.88 39.93 29.45
N GLU A 14 43.87 40.39 28.70
CA GLU A 14 43.25 39.64 27.64
C GLU A 14 44.22 39.54 26.45
N GLU A 15 44.98 38.46 26.35
CA GLU A 15 45.52 37.99 25.08
C GLU A 15 44.39 37.35 24.28
N SER A 16 43.81 38.11 23.37
CA SER A 16 42.93 37.61 22.34
C SER A 16 43.72 36.78 21.33
N HIS A 17 43.82 35.46 21.57
CA HIS A 17 44.11 34.50 20.49
C HIS A 17 42.84 34.37 19.63
N GLU A 18 42.80 35.11 18.53
CA GLU A 18 41.93 34.82 17.41
C GLU A 18 42.40 33.49 16.79
N ALA A 19 41.79 32.38 17.24
CA ALA A 19 41.82 31.13 16.50
C ALA A 19 40.96 31.35 15.26
N GLN A 20 41.56 31.69 14.15
CA GLN A 20 40.96 31.59 12.85
C GLN A 20 40.67 30.07 12.62
N GLU A 21 39.46 29.64 12.95
CA GLU A 21 38.92 28.38 12.38
C GLU A 21 38.84 28.57 10.87
N ASN A 22 39.79 28.01 10.17
CA ASN A 22 39.66 27.73 8.75
C ASN A 22 38.49 26.73 8.58
N VAL A 23 37.29 27.24 8.52
CA VAL A 23 36.16 26.50 7.99
C VAL A 23 36.38 26.45 6.48
N GLU A 24 37.02 25.38 6.01
CA GLU A 24 37.00 25.06 4.58
C GLU A 24 35.51 25.06 4.16
N PRO A 25 35.15 25.74 3.08
CA PRO A 25 33.78 25.69 2.58
C PRO A 25 33.49 24.21 2.27
N PHE A 26 32.39 23.69 2.87
CA PHE A 26 31.83 22.40 2.45
C PHE A 26 31.61 22.53 0.95
N GLU A 27 32.49 21.94 0.17
CA GLU A 27 32.20 21.66 -1.24
C GLU A 27 30.90 20.88 -1.24
N ASP A 28 29.82 21.48 -1.73
CA ASP A 28 28.61 20.79 -2.14
C ASP A 28 29.04 19.77 -3.22
N LYS A 29 29.48 18.58 -2.77
CA LYS A 29 29.64 17.46 -3.66
C LYS A 29 28.25 17.18 -4.18
N GLU A 30 27.97 17.61 -5.41
CA GLU A 30 26.80 17.15 -6.15
C GLU A 30 26.75 15.63 -5.98
N VAL A 31 25.86 15.18 -5.12
CA VAL A 31 25.63 13.74 -4.95
C VAL A 31 25.11 13.28 -6.30
N ASP A 32 25.93 12.57 -7.03
CA ASP A 32 25.56 11.98 -8.31
C ASP A 32 24.41 10.98 -8.04
N ILE A 33 23.20 11.50 -8.07
CA ILE A 33 21.96 10.77 -7.77
C ILE A 33 21.87 9.51 -8.63
N GLY A 34 22.44 9.54 -9.85
CA GLY A 34 22.49 8.40 -10.78
C GLY A 34 23.20 7.17 -10.22
N LYS A 35 24.16 7.36 -9.31
CA LYS A 35 24.92 6.28 -8.65
C LYS A 35 24.32 5.81 -7.33
N THR A 36 23.19 6.37 -6.92
CA THR A 36 22.51 5.95 -5.69
C THR A 36 21.74 4.65 -5.92
N LEU A 37 21.82 3.73 -4.97
CA LEU A 37 21.07 2.47 -5.03
C LEU A 37 19.62 2.69 -4.61
N ILE A 38 18.70 2.16 -5.40
CA ILE A 38 17.27 2.12 -5.07
C ILE A 38 16.72 0.70 -5.16
N THR A 39 15.73 0.42 -4.34
CA THR A 39 15.01 -0.87 -4.35
C THR A 39 13.55 -0.63 -4.60
N TYR A 40 13.03 -1.28 -5.62
CA TYR A 40 11.60 -1.37 -5.88
C TYR A 40 11.05 -2.73 -5.49
N ARG A 41 9.87 -2.70 -4.94
CA ARG A 41 9.04 -3.87 -4.66
C ARG A 41 7.82 -3.80 -5.57
N VAL A 42 7.55 -4.86 -6.30
CA VAL A 42 6.47 -4.93 -7.29
C VAL A 42 5.61 -6.15 -6.98
N LEU A 43 4.32 -5.92 -6.95
CA LEU A 43 3.35 -6.98 -6.74
C LEU A 43 3.02 -7.65 -8.07
N VAL A 44 3.19 -8.94 -8.13
CA VAL A 44 2.97 -9.75 -9.34
C VAL A 44 2.14 -10.99 -9.02
N SER A 45 1.37 -11.47 -9.97
CA SER A 45 0.69 -12.76 -9.87
C SER A 45 1.67 -13.92 -10.07
N ARG A 46 1.26 -15.13 -9.70
CA ARG A 46 2.04 -16.35 -9.99
C ARG A 46 2.35 -16.49 -11.48
N ARG A 47 1.39 -16.12 -12.33
CA ARG A 47 1.54 -16.20 -13.78
C ARG A 47 2.50 -15.15 -14.30
N GLU A 48 2.35 -13.88 -13.89
CA GLU A 48 3.27 -12.81 -14.22
C GLU A 48 4.69 -13.14 -13.74
N ALA A 49 4.82 -13.70 -12.55
CA ALA A 49 6.10 -14.17 -12.03
C ALA A 49 6.74 -15.25 -12.92
N GLY A 50 5.92 -16.17 -13.48
CA GLY A 50 6.38 -17.17 -14.45
C GLY A 50 6.92 -16.53 -15.72
N ALA A 51 6.23 -15.52 -16.27
CA ALA A 51 6.67 -14.78 -17.45
C ALA A 51 7.97 -13.98 -17.17
N ILE A 52 8.09 -13.37 -15.99
CA ILE A 52 9.29 -12.61 -15.57
C ILE A 52 10.49 -13.54 -15.41
N ILE A 53 10.32 -14.68 -14.78
CA ILE A 53 11.41 -15.64 -14.55
C ILE A 53 11.82 -16.30 -15.89
N GLY A 54 10.85 -16.66 -16.71
CA GLY A 54 11.10 -17.40 -17.96
C GLY A 54 11.45 -18.88 -17.74
N ARG A 55 11.74 -19.58 -18.81
CA ARG A 55 12.18 -20.99 -18.76
C ARG A 55 13.54 -21.04 -18.05
N ASN A 56 13.66 -21.89 -17.05
CA ASN A 56 14.91 -22.07 -16.28
C ASN A 56 15.51 -20.79 -15.69
N GLY A 57 14.77 -19.67 -15.66
CA GLY A 57 15.26 -18.40 -15.17
C GLY A 57 15.99 -17.56 -16.23
N ASP A 58 15.93 -17.93 -17.51
CA ASP A 58 16.67 -17.26 -18.59
C ASP A 58 16.26 -15.78 -18.73
N ASN A 59 14.96 -15.48 -18.67
CA ASN A 59 14.46 -14.13 -18.87
C ASN A 59 14.91 -13.19 -17.74
N ILE A 60 14.72 -13.60 -16.49
CA ILE A 60 15.14 -12.76 -15.35
C ILE A 60 16.67 -12.58 -15.32
N THR A 61 17.43 -13.58 -15.75
CA THR A 61 18.90 -13.49 -15.84
C THR A 61 19.32 -12.49 -16.92
N ARG A 62 18.65 -12.53 -18.08
CA ARG A 62 18.86 -11.55 -19.15
C ARG A 62 18.57 -10.13 -18.65
N ILE A 63 17.41 -9.91 -18.01
CA ILE A 63 17.03 -8.59 -17.47
C ILE A 63 18.06 -8.07 -16.47
N ARG A 64 18.57 -8.93 -15.58
CA ARG A 64 19.63 -8.56 -14.62
C ARG A 64 20.90 -8.09 -15.32
N ASN A 65 21.33 -8.83 -16.32
CA ASN A 65 22.59 -8.54 -17.03
C ASN A 65 22.46 -7.30 -17.90
N ASP A 66 21.38 -7.20 -18.68
CA ASP A 66 21.16 -6.08 -19.61
C ASP A 66 21.02 -4.73 -18.89
N ASN A 67 20.49 -4.74 -17.67
CA ASN A 67 20.24 -3.52 -16.90
C ASN A 67 21.18 -3.35 -15.68
N ASN A 68 22.11 -4.27 -15.48
CA ASN A 68 23.00 -4.25 -14.31
C ASN A 68 22.26 -4.05 -12.98
N VAL A 69 21.24 -4.88 -12.73
CA VAL A 69 20.42 -4.84 -11.52
C VAL A 69 20.38 -6.21 -10.85
N LYS A 70 20.05 -6.21 -9.55
CA LYS A 70 19.62 -7.41 -8.84
C LYS A 70 18.11 -7.48 -8.91
N ALA A 71 17.56 -8.58 -9.42
CA ALA A 71 16.12 -8.80 -9.46
C ALA A 71 15.80 -10.20 -8.94
N GLY A 72 14.73 -10.35 -8.19
CA GLY A 72 14.31 -11.65 -7.64
C GLY A 72 12.82 -11.66 -7.32
N VAL A 73 12.21 -12.83 -7.46
CA VAL A 73 10.80 -13.03 -7.12
C VAL A 73 10.71 -13.89 -5.87
N SER A 74 9.85 -13.51 -4.92
CA SER A 74 9.63 -14.26 -3.69
C SER A 74 9.25 -15.71 -3.95
N LYS A 75 9.44 -16.59 -2.98
CA LYS A 75 8.97 -17.99 -3.08
C LYS A 75 7.46 -18.04 -3.24
N VAL A 76 6.97 -19.10 -3.86
CA VAL A 76 5.53 -19.39 -3.93
C VAL A 76 5.05 -19.71 -2.52
N VAL A 77 3.99 -19.02 -2.09
CA VAL A 77 3.27 -19.36 -0.87
C VAL A 77 2.01 -20.08 -1.28
N GLU A 78 1.79 -21.29 -0.75
CA GLU A 78 0.60 -22.09 -1.05
C GLU A 78 -0.66 -21.32 -0.65
N GLY A 79 -1.69 -21.34 -1.48
CA GLY A 79 -2.91 -20.56 -1.24
C GLY A 79 -2.85 -19.08 -1.64
N CYS A 80 -1.68 -18.47 -1.85
CA CYS A 80 -1.55 -17.10 -2.34
C CYS A 80 -1.49 -17.05 -3.85
N ILE A 81 -2.12 -16.03 -4.45
CA ILE A 81 -2.06 -15.78 -5.89
C ILE A 81 -0.96 -14.79 -6.26
N ASP A 82 -0.50 -14.04 -5.31
CA ASP A 82 0.48 -12.96 -5.45
C ASP A 82 1.88 -13.39 -5.00
N ARG A 83 2.86 -12.72 -5.56
CA ARG A 83 4.28 -12.81 -5.26
C ARG A 83 4.88 -11.41 -5.28
N ILE A 84 6.02 -11.27 -4.66
CA ILE A 84 6.77 -10.00 -4.66
C ILE A 84 7.99 -10.14 -5.54
N LEU A 85 8.07 -9.25 -6.53
CA LEU A 85 9.29 -9.02 -7.28
C LEU A 85 10.07 -7.89 -6.59
N ILE A 86 11.35 -8.09 -6.37
CA ILE A 86 12.26 -7.07 -5.82
C ILE A 86 13.32 -6.77 -6.87
N VAL A 87 13.51 -5.49 -7.18
CA VAL A 87 14.53 -5.01 -8.12
C VAL A 87 15.38 -3.97 -7.41
N THR A 88 16.69 -4.22 -7.33
CA THR A 88 17.65 -3.33 -6.68
C THR A 88 18.79 -3.02 -7.64
N GLY A 89 19.12 -1.76 -7.77
CA GLY A 89 20.19 -1.30 -8.63
C GLY A 89 20.40 0.20 -8.53
N MET A 90 21.24 0.74 -9.40
CA MET A 90 21.40 2.18 -9.51
C MET A 90 20.11 2.84 -10.03
N VAL A 91 19.86 4.04 -9.57
CA VAL A 91 18.61 4.77 -9.86
C VAL A 91 18.34 4.92 -11.36
N ASP A 92 19.38 5.02 -12.18
CA ASP A 92 19.23 5.15 -13.63
C ASP A 92 18.96 3.80 -14.33
N ASN A 93 19.35 2.69 -13.70
CA ASN A 93 19.21 1.35 -14.26
C ASN A 93 17.87 0.70 -13.95
N VAL A 94 17.35 0.96 -12.74
CA VAL A 94 16.13 0.30 -12.24
C VAL A 94 14.89 0.61 -13.09
N PRO A 95 14.65 1.84 -13.58
CA PRO A 95 13.53 2.11 -14.49
C PRO A 95 13.56 1.25 -15.76
N ASN A 96 14.72 1.07 -16.37
CA ASN A 96 14.90 0.23 -17.56
C ASN A 96 14.61 -1.24 -17.26
N ALA A 97 15.07 -1.75 -16.13
CA ALA A 97 14.80 -3.10 -15.67
C ALA A 97 13.29 -3.33 -15.43
N LEU A 98 12.62 -2.39 -14.78
CA LEU A 98 11.18 -2.47 -14.53
C LEU A 98 10.36 -2.43 -15.82
N VAL A 99 10.77 -1.62 -16.79
CA VAL A 99 10.17 -1.58 -18.14
C VAL A 99 10.37 -2.93 -18.85
N SER A 100 11.57 -3.50 -18.83
CA SER A 100 11.86 -4.81 -19.41
C SER A 100 11.01 -5.92 -18.79
N ILE A 101 10.80 -5.85 -17.48
CA ILE A 101 9.92 -6.76 -16.73
C ILE A 101 8.46 -6.59 -17.18
N ALA A 102 7.97 -5.35 -17.25
CA ALA A 102 6.59 -5.09 -17.67
C ALA A 102 6.34 -5.54 -19.11
N LYS A 103 7.32 -5.39 -20.00
CA LYS A 103 7.28 -5.90 -21.38
C LYS A 103 7.16 -7.43 -21.41
N SER A 104 7.97 -8.14 -20.65
CA SER A 104 7.89 -9.61 -20.58
C SER A 104 6.50 -10.09 -20.12
N VAL A 105 5.86 -9.36 -19.20
CA VAL A 105 4.49 -9.66 -18.77
C VAL A 105 3.48 -9.34 -19.87
N ALA A 106 3.61 -8.19 -20.54
CA ALA A 106 2.72 -7.77 -21.63
C ALA A 106 2.79 -8.76 -22.81
N GLU A 107 3.98 -9.17 -23.22
CA GLU A 107 4.21 -10.19 -24.26
C GLU A 107 3.58 -11.52 -23.92
N ALA A 108 3.77 -12.01 -22.69
CA ALA A 108 3.15 -13.25 -22.21
C ALA A 108 1.62 -13.18 -22.16
N ASN A 109 1.08 -12.01 -21.83
CA ASN A 109 -0.36 -11.78 -21.85
C ASN A 109 -0.90 -11.73 -23.27
N ALA A 110 -0.23 -11.03 -24.19
CA ALA A 110 -0.59 -10.96 -25.60
C ALA A 110 -0.59 -12.36 -26.26
N GLU A 111 0.43 -13.17 -25.98
CA GLU A 111 0.50 -14.55 -26.46
C GLU A 111 -0.68 -15.40 -25.92
N THR A 112 -1.08 -15.18 -24.68
CA THR A 112 -2.24 -15.88 -24.10
C THR A 112 -3.55 -15.47 -24.75
N VAL A 113 -3.72 -14.17 -25.04
CA VAL A 113 -4.89 -13.65 -25.76
C VAL A 113 -4.96 -14.28 -27.15
N ARG A 114 -3.83 -14.33 -27.86
CA ARG A 114 -3.75 -14.96 -29.18
C ARG A 114 -4.19 -16.41 -29.14
N GLN A 115 -3.61 -17.21 -28.21
CA GLN A 115 -3.95 -18.62 -28.06
C GLN A 115 -5.41 -18.87 -27.65
N ALA A 116 -5.98 -17.98 -26.82
CA ALA A 116 -7.37 -18.07 -26.41
C ALA A 116 -8.31 -17.79 -27.60
N ASN A 117 -8.01 -16.76 -28.39
CA ASN A 117 -8.77 -16.42 -29.58
C ASN A 117 -8.73 -17.54 -30.64
N GLU A 118 -7.56 -18.16 -30.85
CA GLU A 118 -7.40 -19.32 -31.74
C GLU A 118 -8.26 -20.52 -31.30
N LYS A 119 -8.44 -20.71 -29.98
CA LYS A 119 -9.25 -21.77 -29.38
C LYS A 119 -10.72 -21.40 -29.17
N GLY A 120 -11.12 -20.18 -29.49
CA GLY A 120 -12.47 -19.67 -29.26
C GLY A 120 -12.84 -19.53 -27.78
N THR A 121 -11.84 -19.37 -26.89
CA THR A 121 -12.04 -19.19 -25.44
C THR A 121 -11.88 -17.73 -25.05
N ASP A 122 -12.64 -17.26 -24.06
CA ASP A 122 -12.52 -15.90 -23.56
C ASP A 122 -11.17 -15.70 -22.84
N PRO A 123 -10.29 -14.83 -23.35
CA PRO A 123 -8.99 -14.57 -22.73
C PRO A 123 -9.09 -13.76 -21.42
N THR A 124 -10.19 -13.08 -21.17
CA THR A 124 -10.34 -12.15 -20.04
C THR A 124 -10.13 -12.86 -18.72
N SER A 125 -10.69 -14.04 -18.54
CA SER A 125 -10.55 -14.85 -17.31
C SER A 125 -9.10 -15.33 -17.08
N LEU A 126 -8.31 -15.46 -18.14
CA LEU A 126 -6.94 -15.98 -18.10
C LEU A 126 -5.91 -14.92 -17.75
N ILE A 127 -6.16 -13.66 -18.11
CA ILE A 127 -5.21 -12.56 -17.94
C ILE A 127 -5.64 -11.56 -16.86
N THR A 128 -6.91 -11.56 -16.48
CA THR A 128 -7.39 -10.68 -15.41
C THR A 128 -6.76 -11.11 -14.09
N TYR A 129 -5.98 -10.21 -13.54
CA TYR A 129 -5.44 -10.31 -12.20
C TYR A 129 -6.27 -9.45 -11.26
N GLU A 130 -7.18 -10.06 -10.54
CA GLU A 130 -7.87 -9.40 -9.45
C GLU A 130 -6.97 -9.41 -8.23
N TYR A 131 -6.47 -8.24 -7.94
CA TYR A 131 -5.58 -8.03 -6.84
C TYR A 131 -6.35 -7.99 -5.52
N PHE A 132 -5.88 -8.77 -4.59
CA PHE A 132 -6.41 -8.81 -3.24
C PHE A 132 -5.42 -8.15 -2.27
N PRO A 133 -5.85 -7.33 -1.34
CA PRO A 133 -7.21 -6.97 -0.93
C PRO A 133 -7.80 -5.75 -1.65
N LEU A 134 -7.12 -5.22 -2.64
CA LEU A 134 -7.51 -4.00 -3.33
C LEU A 134 -8.10 -4.33 -4.69
N LYS A 135 -9.24 -3.74 -5.00
CA LYS A 135 -9.77 -3.74 -6.36
C LYS A 135 -8.74 -3.06 -7.29
N PRO A 136 -8.70 -3.41 -8.59
CA PRO A 136 -7.91 -2.65 -9.55
C PRO A 136 -8.20 -1.15 -9.39
N LEU A 137 -7.16 -0.35 -9.26
CA LEU A 137 -7.26 1.09 -9.05
C LEU A 137 -7.45 1.82 -10.38
N THR A 138 -6.91 1.24 -11.45
CA THR A 138 -6.97 1.79 -12.81
C THR A 138 -7.78 0.88 -13.71
N GLN A 139 -8.53 1.50 -14.63
CA GLN A 139 -9.16 0.78 -15.72
C GLN A 139 -8.10 0.55 -16.80
N ARG A 140 -7.82 -0.70 -17.10
CA ARG A 140 -6.87 -1.11 -18.14
C ARG A 140 -7.62 -1.31 -19.46
N PRO A 141 -6.91 -1.15 -20.59
CA PRO A 141 -7.42 -1.65 -21.87
C PRO A 141 -7.81 -3.14 -21.74
N GLY A 142 -8.88 -3.53 -22.40
CA GLY A 142 -9.29 -4.92 -22.47
C GLY A 142 -8.37 -5.74 -23.38
N PRO A 143 -8.39 -7.09 -23.30
CA PRO A 143 -7.55 -7.95 -24.13
C PRO A 143 -7.79 -7.77 -25.63
N ASN A 144 -8.97 -7.30 -26.00
CA ASN A 144 -9.36 -7.05 -27.40
C ASN A 144 -9.12 -5.61 -27.86
N ASP A 145 -8.67 -4.73 -26.96
CA ASP A 145 -8.37 -3.35 -27.30
C ASP A 145 -7.01 -3.26 -28.00
N PRO A 146 -6.88 -2.46 -29.08
CA PRO A 146 -5.60 -2.32 -29.78
C PRO A 146 -4.47 -1.78 -28.91
N GLU A 147 -4.79 -1.01 -27.89
CA GLU A 147 -3.81 -0.45 -26.94
C GLU A 147 -3.31 -1.46 -25.91
N TYR A 148 -3.93 -2.64 -25.82
CA TYR A 148 -3.59 -3.63 -24.79
C TYR A 148 -2.13 -4.09 -24.83
N ALA A 149 -1.63 -4.38 -26.02
CA ALA A 149 -0.26 -4.87 -26.22
C ALA A 149 0.81 -3.77 -26.03
N GLU A 150 0.45 -2.51 -26.26
CA GLU A 150 1.35 -1.36 -26.14
C GLU A 150 1.40 -0.77 -24.73
N THR A 151 0.44 -1.14 -23.90
CA THR A 151 0.28 -0.57 -22.56
C THR A 151 0.95 -1.43 -21.51
N LEU A 152 2.00 -0.91 -20.89
CA LEU A 152 2.67 -1.51 -19.77
C LEU A 152 1.95 -1.21 -18.46
N PHE A 153 1.98 -2.17 -17.55
CA PHE A 153 1.35 -2.05 -16.25
C PHE A 153 2.26 -2.55 -15.14
N LEU A 154 2.40 -1.74 -14.10
CA LEU A 154 3.18 -2.06 -12.91
C LEU A 154 2.37 -1.76 -11.64
N ARG A 155 2.58 -2.58 -10.63
CA ARG A 155 2.00 -2.44 -9.28
C ARG A 155 3.13 -2.28 -8.28
N LEU A 156 3.48 -1.04 -7.99
CA LEU A 156 4.56 -0.70 -7.08
C LEU A 156 4.07 -0.75 -5.64
N LEU A 157 4.87 -1.30 -4.75
CA LEU A 157 4.67 -1.27 -3.31
C LEU A 157 5.55 -0.19 -2.72
N ILE A 158 4.94 0.84 -2.15
CA ILE A 158 5.66 2.00 -1.63
C ILE A 158 5.29 2.20 -0.15
N PRO A 159 6.29 2.30 0.75
CA PRO A 159 6.06 2.61 2.15
C PRO A 159 5.24 3.89 2.32
N ASN A 160 4.26 3.87 3.21
CA ASN A 160 3.38 5.03 3.41
C ASN A 160 4.13 6.31 3.80
N VAL A 161 5.23 6.16 4.53
CA VAL A 161 6.09 7.29 4.91
C VAL A 161 6.65 8.04 3.69
N GLN A 162 6.89 7.34 2.58
CA GLN A 162 7.37 7.92 1.32
C GLN A 162 6.22 8.39 0.41
N MET A 163 4.97 7.99 0.71
CA MET A 163 3.82 8.36 -0.12
C MET A 163 3.52 9.87 -0.06
N GLY A 164 3.84 10.53 1.05
CA GLY A 164 3.67 11.97 1.19
C GLY A 164 4.45 12.74 0.12
N THR A 165 5.73 12.38 -0.07
CA THR A 165 6.60 12.99 -1.07
C THR A 165 6.18 12.64 -2.49
N LEU A 166 5.73 11.40 -2.74
CA LEU A 166 5.26 10.99 -4.06
C LEU A 166 3.93 11.65 -4.45
N ILE A 167 2.98 11.75 -3.53
CA ILE A 167 1.68 12.37 -3.79
C ILE A 167 1.82 13.90 -3.86
N GLY A 168 2.57 14.50 -2.95
CA GLY A 168 2.72 15.94 -2.80
C GLY A 168 1.50 16.61 -2.16
N LYS A 169 1.60 17.90 -1.87
CA LYS A 169 0.53 18.70 -1.24
C LYS A 169 -0.71 18.72 -2.16
N GLY A 170 -1.83 18.21 -1.66
CA GLY A 170 -3.08 18.15 -2.43
C GLY A 170 -3.01 17.27 -3.68
N GLY A 171 -2.03 16.39 -3.78
CA GLY A 171 -1.83 15.51 -4.95
C GLY A 171 -1.10 16.17 -6.12
N SER A 172 -0.47 17.34 -5.91
CA SER A 172 0.17 18.10 -6.99
C SER A 172 1.29 17.34 -7.69
N ARG A 173 2.14 16.62 -6.92
CA ARG A 173 3.29 15.92 -7.51
C ARG A 173 2.88 14.70 -8.32
N ILE A 174 1.99 13.86 -7.78
CA ILE A 174 1.50 12.70 -8.52
C ILE A 174 0.76 13.10 -9.81
N LYS A 175 0.00 14.21 -9.78
CA LYS A 175 -0.63 14.77 -10.98
C LYS A 175 0.40 15.31 -11.96
N GLY A 176 1.41 16.04 -11.48
CA GLY A 176 2.50 16.53 -12.31
C GLY A 176 3.25 15.41 -13.04
N ILE A 177 3.55 14.30 -12.35
CA ILE A 177 4.17 13.12 -12.98
C ILE A 177 3.24 12.52 -14.05
N GLN A 178 1.94 12.40 -13.77
CA GLN A 178 0.96 11.90 -14.75
C GLN A 178 0.92 12.75 -16.01
N GLU A 179 0.86 14.06 -15.84
CA GLU A 179 0.76 15.01 -16.95
C GLU A 179 2.08 15.11 -17.74
N SER A 180 3.22 15.21 -17.05
CA SER A 180 4.53 15.35 -17.71
C SER A 180 5.01 14.09 -18.41
N CYS A 181 4.63 12.92 -17.91
CA CYS A 181 5.04 11.64 -18.47
C CYS A 181 3.93 10.96 -19.30
N ASP A 182 2.73 11.54 -19.38
CA ASP A 182 1.57 10.95 -20.06
C ASP A 182 1.31 9.50 -19.61
N VAL A 183 1.13 9.31 -18.31
CA VAL A 183 0.84 8.02 -17.67
C VAL A 183 -0.40 8.10 -16.81
N LYS A 184 -1.07 6.98 -16.60
CA LYS A 184 -2.09 6.85 -15.53
C LYS A 184 -1.41 6.30 -14.29
N MET A 185 -1.52 7.01 -13.18
CA MET A 185 -0.95 6.60 -11.90
C MET A 185 -1.96 6.79 -10.78
N VAL A 186 -2.25 5.73 -10.04
CA VAL A 186 -3.22 5.77 -8.94
C VAL A 186 -2.63 5.11 -7.70
N ALA A 187 -2.71 5.81 -6.58
CA ALA A 187 -2.29 5.29 -5.28
C ALA A 187 -3.48 4.78 -4.47
N SER A 188 -3.33 3.63 -3.84
CA SER A 188 -4.35 3.10 -2.93
C SER A 188 -4.55 4.01 -1.73
N LYS A 189 -5.79 4.09 -1.21
CA LYS A 189 -6.08 4.82 0.03
C LYS A 189 -5.65 4.05 1.28
N GLY A 190 -5.73 2.72 1.23
CA GLY A 190 -5.40 1.84 2.35
C GLY A 190 -4.06 1.16 2.20
N TYR A 191 -3.60 0.60 3.31
CA TYR A 191 -2.41 -0.25 3.38
C TYR A 191 -2.71 -1.67 2.91
N LEU A 192 -1.66 -2.38 2.54
CA LEU A 192 -1.70 -3.82 2.38
C LEU A 192 -1.82 -4.51 3.75
N GLU A 193 -2.37 -5.70 3.76
CA GLU A 193 -2.58 -6.46 4.99
C GLU A 193 -1.26 -6.70 5.74
N ASN A 194 -1.26 -6.45 7.04
CA ASN A 194 -0.09 -6.57 7.93
C ASN A 194 1.15 -5.79 7.45
N SER A 195 0.94 -4.67 6.78
CA SER A 195 2.00 -3.88 6.17
C SER A 195 1.73 -2.37 6.31
N THR A 196 2.77 -1.58 6.17
CA THR A 196 2.69 -0.12 6.02
C THR A 196 2.92 0.31 4.57
N GLU A 197 2.96 -0.63 3.62
CA GLU A 197 3.05 -0.31 2.19
C GLU A 197 1.69 0.01 1.59
N ARG A 198 1.69 0.89 0.61
CA ARG A 198 0.55 1.22 -0.23
C ARG A 198 0.83 0.81 -1.66
N LEU A 199 -0.22 0.44 -2.38
CA LEU A 199 -0.13 0.10 -3.78
C LEU A 199 -0.17 1.37 -4.64
N VAL A 200 0.73 1.44 -5.61
CA VAL A 200 0.70 2.45 -6.68
C VAL A 200 0.63 1.70 -8.01
N GLU A 201 -0.46 1.87 -8.72
CA GLU A 201 -0.61 1.36 -10.08
C GLU A 201 -0.11 2.40 -11.07
N LEU A 202 0.75 1.97 -11.99
CA LEU A 202 1.33 2.76 -13.06
C LEU A 202 1.01 2.09 -14.40
N LEU A 203 0.40 2.85 -15.30
CA LEU A 203 -0.07 2.40 -16.60
C LEU A 203 0.34 3.40 -17.69
N GLY A 204 0.92 2.93 -18.78
CA GLY A 204 1.31 3.79 -19.90
C GLY A 204 2.14 3.06 -20.95
N ARG A 205 2.56 3.80 -21.97
CA ARG A 205 3.49 3.30 -22.99
C ARG A 205 4.91 3.19 -22.44
N GLU A 206 5.74 2.40 -23.06
CA GLU A 206 7.11 2.07 -22.62
C GLU A 206 7.92 3.29 -22.20
N GLU A 207 8.08 4.27 -23.10
CA GLU A 207 8.87 5.48 -22.85
C GLU A 207 8.28 6.34 -21.72
N ASN A 208 6.98 6.42 -21.66
CA ASN A 208 6.25 7.18 -20.66
C ASN A 208 6.41 6.56 -19.26
N VAL A 209 6.26 5.24 -19.18
CA VAL A 209 6.50 4.48 -17.93
C VAL A 209 7.94 4.62 -17.46
N ARG A 210 8.92 4.59 -18.39
CA ARG A 210 10.34 4.79 -18.07
C ARG A 210 10.60 6.16 -17.42
N LYS A 211 10.06 7.23 -18.03
CA LYS A 211 10.17 8.60 -17.50
C LYS A 211 9.49 8.72 -16.13
N ALA A 212 8.28 8.19 -16.00
CA ALA A 212 7.55 8.21 -14.73
C ALA A 212 8.30 7.47 -13.62
N LEU A 213 8.90 6.31 -13.90
CA LEU A 213 9.71 5.56 -12.93
C LEU A 213 10.96 6.34 -12.50
N ALA A 214 11.60 7.08 -13.40
CA ALA A 214 12.73 7.94 -13.05
C ALA A 214 12.30 9.07 -12.09
N GLU A 215 11.16 9.73 -12.34
CA GLU A 215 10.62 10.76 -11.45
C GLU A 215 10.18 10.18 -10.09
N ILE A 216 9.53 9.01 -10.09
CA ILE A 216 9.20 8.29 -8.85
C ILE A 216 10.47 7.98 -8.06
N SER A 217 11.53 7.50 -8.72
CA SER A 217 12.81 7.19 -8.08
C SER A 217 13.39 8.40 -7.36
N ARG A 218 13.39 9.57 -8.00
CA ARG A 218 13.83 10.81 -7.37
C ARG A 218 13.02 11.16 -6.12
N CYS A 219 11.69 11.01 -6.20
CA CYS A 219 10.82 11.22 -5.05
C CYS A 219 11.15 10.29 -3.88
N LEU A 220 11.36 8.99 -4.17
CA LEU A 220 11.66 8.00 -3.13
C LEU A 220 13.02 8.22 -2.48
N LEU A 221 14.02 8.70 -3.23
CA LEU A 221 15.33 9.04 -2.69
C LEU A 221 15.30 10.22 -1.73
N CYS A 222 14.42 11.21 -1.96
CA CYS A 222 14.24 12.33 -1.04
C CYS A 222 13.78 11.91 0.36
N ASP A 223 13.06 10.79 0.49
CA ASP A 223 12.49 10.28 1.75
C ASP A 223 13.11 8.94 2.19
N PHE A 224 14.35 8.70 1.85
CA PHE A 224 15.02 7.41 2.11
C PHE A 224 15.00 7.00 3.59
N GLN A 225 15.14 7.95 4.51
CA GLN A 225 15.13 7.67 5.96
C GLN A 225 13.79 7.12 6.45
N GLY A 226 12.69 7.52 5.85
CA GLY A 226 11.35 7.02 6.20
C GLY A 226 11.15 5.53 5.88
N ALA A 227 11.86 5.00 4.89
CA ALA A 227 11.72 3.59 4.50
C ALA A 227 12.24 2.59 5.55
N VAL A 228 13.13 3.02 6.45
CA VAL A 228 13.74 2.16 7.48
C VAL A 228 12.72 1.63 8.48
N THR A 229 11.63 2.36 8.73
CA THR A 229 10.58 1.98 9.70
C THR A 229 9.41 1.24 9.05
N ALA A 230 9.48 0.94 7.75
CA ALA A 230 8.39 0.31 7.02
C ALA A 230 8.24 -1.18 7.36
N THR A 231 7.00 -1.60 7.58
CA THR A 231 6.63 -3.01 7.61
C THR A 231 6.24 -3.43 6.21
N PHE A 232 7.05 -4.29 5.60
CA PHE A 232 6.85 -4.71 4.22
C PHE A 232 5.76 -5.77 4.09
N TYR A 233 4.97 -5.67 3.03
CA TYR A 233 3.98 -6.67 2.67
C TYR A 233 4.66 -8.01 2.33
N THR A 234 4.13 -9.07 2.89
CA THR A 234 4.55 -10.44 2.60
C THR A 234 3.32 -11.27 2.26
N PRO A 235 3.28 -11.92 1.08
CA PRO A 235 2.21 -12.85 0.77
C PRO A 235 2.09 -13.91 1.87
N SER A 236 0.89 -14.05 2.44
CA SER A 236 0.64 -14.99 3.53
C SER A 236 -0.58 -15.83 3.24
N THR A 237 -0.58 -17.06 3.76
CA THR A 237 -1.70 -18.01 3.68
C THR A 237 -2.88 -17.65 4.58
N SER A 238 -2.72 -16.66 5.47
CA SER A 238 -3.87 -16.10 6.14
C SER A 238 -4.78 -15.56 5.04
N MET A 239 -5.74 -16.42 4.64
CA MET A 239 -6.76 -16.06 3.64
C MET A 239 -7.33 -14.72 4.08
N PRO A 240 -7.08 -13.65 3.34
CA PRO A 240 -7.74 -12.41 3.63
C PRO A 240 -9.25 -12.68 3.55
N SER A 241 -10.01 -12.06 4.42
CA SER A 241 -11.46 -12.18 4.53
C SER A 241 -12.23 -12.06 3.21
N TYR A 242 -11.60 -11.48 2.19
CA TYR A 242 -12.13 -11.29 0.83
C TYR A 242 -12.12 -12.57 -0.04
N ARG A 243 -11.15 -13.47 0.08
CA ARG A 243 -11.14 -14.72 -0.71
C ARG A 243 -12.19 -15.70 -0.20
N ARG A 244 -12.43 -15.73 1.13
CA ARG A 244 -13.61 -16.39 1.71
C ARG A 244 -14.90 -15.83 1.15
N ARG A 245 -14.93 -14.50 0.87
CA ARG A 245 -16.09 -13.82 0.29
C ARG A 245 -16.36 -14.24 -1.17
N ARG A 246 -15.33 -14.65 -1.93
CA ARG A 246 -15.48 -15.04 -3.33
C ARG A 246 -15.82 -16.54 -3.49
N GLU A 247 -15.27 -17.40 -2.65
CA GLU A 247 -15.63 -18.84 -2.63
C GLU A 247 -17.06 -19.04 -2.12
N ASN A 248 -17.53 -18.18 -1.19
CA ASN A 248 -18.93 -18.15 -0.76
C ASN A 248 -19.89 -17.41 -1.74
N ARG A 249 -19.36 -16.69 -2.74
CA ARG A 249 -20.18 -16.05 -3.79
C ARG A 249 -20.82 -17.04 -4.75
N THR A 250 -20.41 -18.28 -4.75
CA THR A 250 -21.02 -19.31 -5.61
C THR A 250 -22.38 -19.83 -5.10
N THR A 251 -22.84 -19.41 -3.91
CA THR A 251 -24.09 -19.95 -3.34
C THR A 251 -24.99 -18.95 -2.58
N GLY A 252 -24.81 -17.61 -2.72
CA GLY A 252 -25.73 -16.72 -2.02
C GLY A 252 -25.74 -15.28 -2.52
N LYS A 253 -26.95 -14.73 -2.69
CA LYS A 253 -27.18 -13.31 -2.98
C LYS A 253 -26.67 -12.48 -1.80
N GLU A 254 -25.81 -11.49 -2.06
CA GLU A 254 -25.41 -10.53 -1.02
C GLU A 254 -26.62 -9.69 -0.60
N LEU A 255 -26.85 -9.64 0.70
CA LEU A 255 -27.91 -8.88 1.33
C LEU A 255 -27.32 -7.78 2.21
N ILE A 256 -28.08 -6.74 2.42
CA ILE A 256 -27.78 -5.67 3.36
C ILE A 256 -28.81 -5.77 4.50
N ARG A 257 -28.31 -5.87 5.72
CA ARG A 257 -29.14 -5.83 6.93
C ARG A 257 -28.67 -4.73 7.85
N LYS A 258 -29.59 -3.95 8.34
CA LYS A 258 -29.35 -2.89 9.29
C LYS A 258 -29.91 -3.29 10.65
N ILE A 259 -29.12 -3.10 11.69
CA ILE A 259 -29.50 -3.36 13.08
C ILE A 259 -29.10 -2.15 13.91
N SER A 260 -29.88 -1.83 14.93
CA SER A 260 -29.63 -0.66 15.78
C SER A 260 -29.26 -1.10 17.20
N PHE A 261 -28.26 -0.46 17.76
CA PHE A 261 -27.86 -0.63 19.16
C PHE A 261 -27.87 0.72 19.89
N PRO A 262 -28.17 0.76 21.20
CA PRO A 262 -28.07 1.98 21.97
C PRO A 262 -26.62 2.52 21.93
N ASN A 263 -26.49 3.83 21.75
CA ASN A 263 -25.19 4.49 21.55
C ASN A 263 -24.18 4.18 22.66
N GLU A 264 -24.67 4.07 23.90
CA GLU A 264 -23.87 3.76 25.09
C GLU A 264 -23.13 2.40 25.02
N TYR A 265 -23.64 1.42 24.24
CA TYR A 265 -23.03 0.10 24.07
C TYR A 265 -22.13 -0.03 22.85
N ILE A 266 -22.15 0.93 21.93
CA ILE A 266 -21.36 0.87 20.68
C ILE A 266 -19.87 0.75 20.97
N GLY A 267 -19.37 1.45 21.99
CA GLY A 267 -17.98 1.34 22.41
C GLY A 267 -17.58 -0.08 22.83
N ALA A 268 -18.48 -0.79 23.50
CA ALA A 268 -18.28 -2.19 23.91
C ALA A 268 -18.32 -3.15 22.71
N LEU A 269 -19.18 -2.90 21.72
CA LEU A 269 -19.25 -3.68 20.48
C LEU A 269 -18.00 -3.50 19.62
N ILE A 270 -17.45 -2.28 19.55
CA ILE A 270 -16.19 -2.00 18.85
C ILE A 270 -15.03 -2.64 19.60
N GLY A 271 -14.98 -2.55 20.91
CA GLY A 271 -13.92 -3.04 21.76
C GLY A 271 -12.65 -2.18 21.74
N ARG A 272 -11.67 -2.50 22.59
CA ARG A 272 -10.40 -1.76 22.67
C ARG A 272 -9.70 -1.77 21.31
N ARG A 273 -9.42 -0.59 20.75
CA ARG A 273 -8.80 -0.43 19.41
C ARG A 273 -9.50 -1.19 18.28
N GLY A 274 -10.79 -1.44 18.44
CA GLY A 274 -11.58 -2.13 17.43
C GLY A 274 -11.45 -3.66 17.42
N SER A 275 -10.92 -4.27 18.47
CA SER A 275 -10.63 -5.71 18.52
C SER A 275 -11.88 -6.58 18.34
N ARG A 276 -12.98 -6.26 19.05
CA ARG A 276 -14.23 -7.05 18.97
C ARG A 276 -14.89 -6.96 17.61
N ILE A 277 -15.02 -5.75 17.04
CA ILE A 277 -15.60 -5.59 15.72
C ILE A 277 -14.79 -6.25 14.61
N GLN A 278 -13.45 -6.28 14.76
CA GLN A 278 -12.57 -7.01 13.85
C GLN A 278 -12.75 -8.53 13.98
N GLU A 279 -12.94 -9.02 15.19
CA GLU A 279 -13.26 -10.43 15.45
C GLU A 279 -14.57 -10.83 14.78
N VAL A 280 -15.65 -10.04 14.94
CA VAL A 280 -16.93 -10.29 14.25
C VAL A 280 -16.74 -10.30 12.75
N ARG A 281 -16.07 -9.31 12.17
CA ARG A 281 -15.79 -9.27 10.72
C ARG A 281 -15.04 -10.49 10.22
N ARG A 282 -14.07 -10.96 11.01
CA ARG A 282 -13.25 -12.14 10.68
C ARG A 282 -14.05 -13.43 10.76
N SER A 283 -14.79 -13.63 11.83
CA SER A 283 -15.51 -14.89 12.10
C SER A 283 -16.75 -15.03 11.20
N SER A 284 -17.54 -13.97 11.06
CA SER A 284 -18.78 -13.99 10.26
C SER A 284 -18.52 -13.80 8.76
N ASN A 285 -17.33 -13.33 8.37
CA ASN A 285 -17.05 -12.94 7.00
C ASN A 285 -18.04 -11.89 6.42
N CYS A 286 -18.57 -11.04 7.28
CA CYS A 286 -19.52 -9.98 6.98
C CYS A 286 -18.80 -8.62 6.94
N ALA A 287 -19.12 -7.76 5.97
CA ALA A 287 -18.69 -6.37 6.03
C ALA A 287 -19.61 -5.62 6.99
N ILE A 288 -18.99 -4.90 7.95
CA ILE A 288 -19.71 -4.19 9.00
C ILE A 288 -19.32 -2.72 8.95
N ALA A 289 -20.30 -1.85 8.80
CA ALA A 289 -20.16 -0.41 8.92
C ALA A 289 -20.98 0.09 10.10
N ILE A 290 -20.40 0.93 10.95
CA ILE A 290 -21.08 1.59 12.06
C ILE A 290 -21.16 3.07 11.71
N GLU A 291 -22.33 3.65 11.79
CA GLU A 291 -22.51 5.09 11.56
C GLU A 291 -21.65 5.90 12.52
N SER A 292 -20.94 6.91 11.98
CA SER A 292 -20.21 7.87 12.79
C SER A 292 -21.18 8.79 13.52
N ASP A 293 -20.81 9.25 14.74
CA ASP A 293 -21.55 10.31 15.42
C ASP A 293 -21.69 11.52 14.49
N SER A 294 -22.90 11.81 14.06
CA SER A 294 -23.25 13.15 13.62
C SER A 294 -23.11 14.05 14.84
N ARG A 295 -22.15 14.98 14.77
CA ARG A 295 -21.83 15.96 15.85
C ARG A 295 -22.93 17.00 16.02
N ASP A 296 -24.16 16.60 16.17
CA ASP A 296 -25.20 17.45 16.74
C ASP A 296 -25.51 16.91 18.14
N GLY A 297 -25.03 17.65 19.11
CA GLY A 297 -25.19 17.35 20.52
C GLY A 297 -26.66 17.34 20.94
N SER A 298 -27.32 16.21 20.75
CA SER A 298 -28.65 15.98 21.28
C SER A 298 -28.83 14.52 21.64
N GLU A 299 -29.09 14.35 22.93
CA GLU A 299 -29.79 13.23 23.59
C GLU A 299 -28.93 12.05 24.06
N GLU A 300 -28.74 12.00 25.40
CA GLU A 300 -28.56 10.77 26.16
C GLU A 300 -29.71 9.81 25.79
N GLY A 301 -29.41 8.68 25.10
CA GLY A 301 -30.37 7.64 24.74
C GLY A 301 -30.48 7.33 23.23
N GLY A 302 -29.70 7.95 22.38
CA GLY A 302 -29.71 7.69 20.93
C GLY A 302 -29.35 6.24 20.57
N VAL A 303 -29.86 5.75 19.45
CA VAL A 303 -29.46 4.47 18.83
C VAL A 303 -28.57 4.73 17.64
N ARG A 304 -27.60 3.84 17.43
CA ARG A 304 -26.69 3.90 16.28
C ARG A 304 -26.88 2.71 15.37
N GLU A 305 -26.95 2.97 14.10
CA GLU A 305 -27.15 1.94 13.08
C GLU A 305 -25.85 1.22 12.73
N VAL A 306 -25.93 -0.10 12.69
CA VAL A 306 -24.87 -1.00 12.24
C VAL A 306 -25.33 -1.68 10.97
N THR A 307 -24.67 -1.40 9.86
CA THR A 307 -24.97 -1.97 8.55
C THR A 307 -24.11 -3.22 8.32
N LEU A 308 -24.76 -4.35 8.06
CA LEU A 308 -24.14 -5.65 7.76
C LEU A 308 -24.35 -5.97 6.28
N ILE A 309 -23.26 -6.36 5.59
CA ILE A 309 -23.30 -6.72 4.16
C ILE A 309 -22.63 -8.08 3.99
N GLY A 310 -23.39 -9.06 3.49
CA GLY A 310 -22.90 -10.42 3.31
C GLY A 310 -23.97 -11.38 2.80
N THR A 311 -23.67 -12.68 2.79
CA THR A 311 -24.71 -13.71 2.55
C THR A 311 -25.57 -13.88 3.82
N MET A 312 -26.78 -14.43 3.68
CA MET A 312 -27.67 -14.63 4.81
C MET A 312 -27.00 -15.35 6.00
N PRO A 313 -26.31 -16.49 5.82
CA PRO A 313 -25.61 -17.15 6.94
C PRO A 313 -24.53 -16.29 7.59
N ASN A 314 -23.81 -15.50 6.80
CA ASN A 314 -22.77 -14.61 7.32
C ASN A 314 -23.36 -13.46 8.14
N ILE A 315 -24.46 -12.90 7.68
CA ILE A 315 -25.19 -11.84 8.39
C ILE A 315 -25.75 -12.39 9.70
N ASP A 316 -26.38 -13.57 9.69
CA ASP A 316 -26.94 -14.18 10.88
C ASP A 316 -25.86 -14.45 11.93
N GLN A 317 -24.71 -14.97 11.53
CA GLN A 317 -23.55 -15.15 12.41
C GLN A 317 -23.02 -13.81 12.97
N ALA A 318 -22.96 -12.77 12.15
CA ALA A 318 -22.54 -11.44 12.62
C ALA A 318 -23.52 -10.85 13.63
N VAL A 319 -24.83 -11.03 13.39
CA VAL A 319 -25.89 -10.58 14.31
C VAL A 319 -25.77 -11.31 15.64
N GLU A 320 -25.64 -12.63 15.63
CA GLU A 320 -25.47 -13.45 16.84
C GLU A 320 -24.29 -12.97 17.69
N MET A 321 -23.12 -12.80 17.07
CA MET A 321 -21.92 -12.33 17.79
C MET A 321 -22.08 -10.91 18.36
N LEU A 322 -22.68 -9.99 17.60
CA LEU A 322 -22.91 -8.62 18.06
C LEU A 322 -23.93 -8.59 19.20
N THR A 323 -24.97 -9.40 19.12
CA THR A 323 -25.97 -9.53 20.18
C THR A 323 -25.36 -10.11 21.45
N ASP A 324 -24.53 -11.13 21.34
CA ASP A 324 -23.78 -11.72 22.46
C ASP A 324 -22.89 -10.68 23.17
N PHE A 325 -22.15 -9.87 22.43
CA PHE A 325 -21.33 -8.80 23.02
C PHE A 325 -22.19 -7.72 23.71
N TYR A 326 -23.33 -7.39 23.11
CA TYR A 326 -24.28 -6.44 23.68
C TYR A 326 -24.88 -6.97 25.01
N GLU A 327 -25.38 -8.20 25.01
CA GLU A 327 -25.99 -8.81 26.20
C GLU A 327 -25.00 -8.97 27.35
N ARG A 328 -23.78 -9.42 27.06
CA ARG A 328 -22.73 -9.52 28.07
C ARG A 328 -22.39 -8.17 28.69
N GLU A 329 -22.31 -7.13 27.89
CA GLU A 329 -22.01 -5.79 28.40
C GLU A 329 -23.22 -5.21 29.16
N LYS A 330 -24.43 -5.47 28.71
CA LYS A 330 -25.66 -5.06 29.40
C LYS A 330 -25.76 -5.69 30.78
N ASN A 331 -25.61 -7.02 30.85
CA ASN A 331 -25.65 -7.76 32.13
C ASN A 331 -24.54 -7.30 33.09
N ARG A 332 -23.34 -7.01 32.57
CA ARG A 332 -22.26 -6.48 33.40
C ARG A 332 -22.62 -5.14 34.03
N ARG A 333 -23.22 -4.21 33.26
CA ARG A 333 -23.61 -2.89 33.79
C ARG A 333 -24.82 -2.94 34.71
N GLU A 334 -25.72 -3.88 34.50
CA GLU A 334 -26.84 -4.11 35.42
C GLU A 334 -26.34 -4.63 36.76
N SER A 335 -25.42 -5.60 36.78
CA SER A 335 -24.82 -6.10 38.01
C SER A 335 -24.02 -5.02 38.79
N GLU A 336 -23.32 -4.12 38.08
CA GLU A 336 -22.59 -3.00 38.68
C GLU A 336 -23.52 -1.87 39.22
N ARG A 337 -24.80 -1.87 38.89
CA ARG A 337 -25.81 -0.92 39.41
C ARG A 337 -26.57 -1.45 40.62
N GLU A 338 -26.51 -2.76 40.82
CA GLU A 338 -27.16 -3.43 41.98
C GLU A 338 -26.24 -3.58 43.20
N GLU A 339 -24.91 -3.37 43.05
CA GLU A 339 -23.94 -3.23 44.10
C GLU A 339 -23.78 -1.77 44.57
#